data_19681569c35e6a3dda4d32ffe44bfb8e
#
_entry.id   19681569c35e6a3dda4d32ffe44bfb8e
#
_cell.length_a   1.000
_cell.length_b   1.000
_cell.length_c   1.000
_cell.angle_alpha   90.00
_cell.angle_beta   90.00
_cell.angle_gamma   90.00
#
_symmetry.space_group_name_H-M   'P 1'
#
loop_
_entity.id
_entity.type
_entity.pdbx_description
1 polymer ?
#
loop_
_entity_poly.entity_id
_entity_poly.type
_entity_poly.pdbx_seq_one_letter_code
_entity_poly.pdbx_strand_id
1 'polypeptide(L)'
;MAKIWDERNEWQTMLDVEIAACEANAELGRIPKEAVEVIKAKADFDVERIHEIDREINHDIIAFLSAVGEYVGDEAKYIHMGMTSTDVKDTALNVQIKQASDVLIAGLEKLAEVLKRRAVEFKYTPTIGRTHGVHAEPTTFGLKILLWYSETLRNIERMKRAASEMAVGKLSGAVGTYADIDPYVEEYVCKKMGLTPEIVATQVVQRDHHAVSYTHLRAHETG
;
A
#
# COMPACT_ATOMS: atom_id res chain seq x y z
N MET A 1 -2.34 -7.63 -9.49
CA MET A 1 -2.76 -6.23 -9.45
C MET A 1 -4.26 -6.11 -9.13
N ALA A 2 -5.20 -6.62 -9.97
CA ALA A 2 -6.64 -6.48 -9.71
C ALA A 2 -7.07 -6.91 -8.30
N LYS A 3 -6.60 -8.05 -7.79
CA LYS A 3 -6.90 -8.51 -6.43
C LYS A 3 -6.44 -7.58 -5.30
N ILE A 4 -5.41 -6.76 -5.54
CA ILE A 4 -4.90 -5.82 -4.52
C ILE A 4 -5.86 -4.64 -4.37
N TRP A 5 -6.47 -4.22 -5.50
CA TRP A 5 -7.41 -3.09 -5.56
C TRP A 5 -8.88 -3.52 -5.61
N ASP A 6 -9.14 -4.78 -5.27
CA ASP A 6 -10.49 -5.29 -5.07
C ASP A 6 -11.06 -4.73 -3.77
N GLU A 7 -12.32 -4.36 -3.77
CA GLU A 7 -12.98 -3.76 -2.61
C GLU A 7 -12.95 -4.65 -1.38
N ARG A 8 -13.14 -5.98 -1.57
CA ARG A 8 -13.01 -6.92 -0.45
C ARG A 8 -11.62 -6.92 0.14
N ASN A 9 -10.57 -6.77 -0.66
CA ASN A 9 -9.19 -6.69 -0.16
C ASN A 9 -8.92 -5.37 0.58
N GLU A 10 -9.55 -4.27 0.16
CA GLU A 10 -9.47 -3.00 0.87
C GLU A 10 -10.03 -3.14 2.29
N TRP A 11 -11.26 -3.64 2.43
CA TRP A 11 -11.87 -3.89 3.74
C TRP A 11 -11.10 -4.93 4.55
N GLN A 12 -10.58 -5.99 3.92
CA GLN A 12 -9.75 -6.98 4.62
C GLN A 12 -8.47 -6.36 5.17
N THR A 13 -7.81 -5.49 4.41
CA THR A 13 -6.59 -4.82 4.89
C THR A 13 -6.91 -3.87 6.06
N MET A 14 -8.05 -3.21 6.03
CA MET A 14 -8.53 -2.41 7.17
C MET A 14 -8.82 -3.29 8.40
N LEU A 15 -9.44 -4.45 8.21
CA LEU A 15 -9.67 -5.42 9.29
C LEU A 15 -8.37 -5.92 9.89
N ASP A 16 -7.36 -6.17 9.07
CA ASP A 16 -6.03 -6.61 9.55
C ASP A 16 -5.36 -5.53 10.42
N VAL A 17 -5.52 -4.25 10.07
CA VAL A 17 -5.07 -3.10 10.89
C VAL A 17 -5.81 -3.06 12.23
N GLU A 18 -7.14 -3.21 12.22
CA GLU A 18 -7.97 -3.21 13.43
C GLU A 18 -7.60 -4.36 14.37
N ILE A 19 -7.44 -5.57 13.85
CA ILE A 19 -7.02 -6.74 14.64
C ILE A 19 -5.63 -6.51 15.24
N ALA A 20 -4.69 -5.98 14.46
CA ALA A 20 -3.35 -5.68 14.96
C ALA A 20 -3.37 -4.62 16.08
N ALA A 21 -4.24 -3.61 15.98
CA ALA A 21 -4.43 -2.62 17.03
C ALA A 21 -5.03 -3.24 18.30
N CYS A 22 -5.98 -4.17 18.17
CA CYS A 22 -6.50 -4.93 19.31
C CYS A 22 -5.42 -5.78 19.99
N GLU A 23 -4.56 -6.45 19.23
CA GLU A 23 -3.44 -7.22 19.77
C GLU A 23 -2.48 -6.32 20.57
N ALA A 24 -2.09 -5.18 20.01
CA ALA A 24 -1.22 -4.22 20.70
C ALA A 24 -1.83 -3.71 22.01
N ASN A 25 -3.13 -3.39 22.00
CA ASN A 25 -3.85 -2.97 23.20
C ASN A 25 -3.98 -4.10 24.24
N ALA A 26 -4.03 -5.36 23.83
CA ALA A 26 -3.99 -6.49 24.74
C ALA A 26 -2.62 -6.70 25.38
N GLU A 27 -1.53 -6.43 24.65
CA GLU A 27 -0.18 -6.43 25.23
C GLU A 27 0.00 -5.33 26.28
N LEU A 28 -0.63 -4.18 26.06
CA LEU A 28 -0.69 -3.09 27.04
C LEU A 28 -1.66 -3.35 28.22
N GLY A 29 -2.42 -4.46 28.20
CA GLY A 29 -3.41 -4.79 29.20
C GLY A 29 -4.68 -3.93 29.17
N ARG A 30 -4.93 -3.20 28.08
CA ARG A 30 -6.13 -2.37 27.87
C ARG A 30 -7.30 -3.18 27.38
N ILE A 31 -7.06 -4.28 26.70
CA ILE A 31 -8.05 -5.25 26.19
C ILE A 31 -7.73 -6.62 26.80
N PRO A 32 -8.74 -7.41 27.24
CA PRO A 32 -8.53 -8.79 27.66
C PRO A 32 -7.97 -9.62 26.49
N LYS A 33 -6.96 -10.46 26.73
CA LYS A 33 -6.39 -11.33 25.71
C LYS A 33 -7.42 -12.28 25.11
N GLU A 34 -8.33 -12.79 25.93
CA GLU A 34 -9.44 -13.66 25.52
C GLU A 34 -10.35 -12.97 24.51
N ALA A 35 -10.61 -11.66 24.68
CA ALA A 35 -11.41 -10.87 23.74
C ALA A 35 -10.74 -10.77 22.38
N VAL A 36 -9.41 -10.59 22.34
CA VAL A 36 -8.64 -10.56 21.08
C VAL A 36 -8.70 -11.89 20.35
N GLU A 37 -8.61 -13.02 21.06
CA GLU A 37 -8.75 -14.34 20.45
C GLU A 37 -10.17 -14.56 19.86
N VAL A 38 -11.22 -14.04 20.51
CA VAL A 38 -12.58 -14.05 19.95
C VAL A 38 -12.66 -13.19 18.69
N ILE A 39 -12.12 -11.97 18.73
CA ILE A 39 -12.09 -11.05 17.59
C ILE A 39 -11.38 -11.73 16.40
N LYS A 40 -10.18 -12.25 16.60
CA LYS A 40 -9.40 -12.95 15.55
C LYS A 40 -10.12 -14.15 14.95
N ALA A 41 -10.86 -14.88 15.77
CA ALA A 41 -11.55 -16.09 15.34
C ALA A 41 -12.85 -15.81 14.59
N LYS A 42 -13.51 -14.68 14.85
CA LYS A 42 -14.85 -14.39 14.36
C LYS A 42 -14.94 -13.20 13.41
N ALA A 43 -13.95 -12.29 13.44
CA ALA A 43 -14.00 -11.08 12.63
C ALA A 43 -14.03 -11.43 11.13
N ASP A 44 -15.11 -11.08 10.50
CA ASP A 44 -15.37 -11.18 9.06
C ASP A 44 -16.35 -10.06 8.69
N PHE A 45 -16.63 -9.90 7.43
CA PHE A 45 -17.56 -8.89 6.92
C PHE A 45 -18.18 -9.34 5.59
N ASP A 46 -19.35 -8.81 5.32
CA ASP A 46 -20.00 -8.85 4.02
C ASP A 46 -19.99 -7.44 3.40
N VAL A 47 -19.45 -7.31 2.18
CA VAL A 47 -19.31 -6.01 1.50
C VAL A 47 -20.67 -5.38 1.21
N GLU A 48 -21.65 -6.17 0.78
CA GLU A 48 -23.01 -5.65 0.55
C GLU A 48 -23.64 -5.16 1.86
N ARG A 49 -23.37 -5.84 2.96
CA ARG A 49 -23.84 -5.42 4.27
C ARG A 49 -23.22 -4.10 4.73
N ILE A 50 -21.93 -3.89 4.45
CA ILE A 50 -21.26 -2.59 4.69
C ILE A 50 -21.97 -1.50 3.91
N HIS A 51 -22.25 -1.72 2.60
CA HIS A 51 -22.95 -0.74 1.77
C HIS A 51 -24.39 -0.48 2.23
N GLU A 52 -25.10 -1.48 2.73
CA GLU A 52 -26.43 -1.30 3.30
C GLU A 52 -26.39 -0.35 4.51
N ILE A 53 -25.49 -0.61 5.45
CA ILE A 53 -25.33 0.21 6.65
C ILE A 53 -24.88 1.61 6.29
N ASP A 54 -23.91 1.75 5.36
CA ASP A 54 -23.38 3.06 4.95
C ASP A 54 -24.45 3.95 4.31
N ARG A 55 -25.37 3.39 3.54
CA ARG A 55 -26.52 4.13 2.98
C ARG A 55 -27.44 4.74 4.06
N GLU A 56 -27.48 4.15 5.24
CA GLU A 56 -28.29 4.64 6.35
C GLU A 56 -27.55 5.69 7.19
N ILE A 57 -26.25 5.44 7.49
CA ILE A 57 -25.51 6.26 8.45
C ILE A 57 -24.59 7.28 7.78
N ASN A 58 -24.29 7.14 6.48
CA ASN A 58 -23.37 7.99 5.68
C ASN A 58 -21.97 8.12 6.32
N HIS A 59 -21.42 7.00 6.78
CA HIS A 59 -20.08 6.94 7.35
C HIS A 59 -19.46 5.56 7.14
N ASP A 60 -18.59 5.43 6.16
CA ASP A 60 -18.02 4.19 5.65
C ASP A 60 -17.32 3.33 6.72
N ILE A 61 -16.43 3.93 7.53
CA ILE A 61 -15.71 3.19 8.58
C ILE A 61 -16.66 2.71 9.69
N ILE A 62 -17.64 3.52 10.10
CA ILE A 62 -18.61 3.07 11.09
C ILE A 62 -19.50 1.95 10.52
N ALA A 63 -19.86 2.02 9.23
CA ALA A 63 -20.58 0.95 8.55
C ALA A 63 -19.79 -0.36 8.54
N PHE A 64 -18.50 -0.28 8.17
CA PHE A 64 -17.58 -1.41 8.20
C PHE A 64 -17.45 -2.01 9.60
N LEU A 65 -17.18 -1.20 10.62
CA LEU A 65 -17.06 -1.67 12.01
C LEU A 65 -18.37 -2.28 12.54
N SER A 66 -19.51 -1.73 12.13
CA SER A 66 -20.83 -2.28 12.49
C SER A 66 -21.04 -3.65 11.85
N ALA A 67 -20.71 -3.81 10.56
CA ALA A 67 -20.78 -5.09 9.88
C ALA A 67 -19.84 -6.14 10.51
N VAL A 68 -18.61 -5.77 10.85
CA VAL A 68 -17.68 -6.65 11.58
C VAL A 68 -18.25 -7.02 12.95
N GLY A 69 -18.89 -6.06 13.62
CA GLY A 69 -19.53 -6.28 14.92
C GLY A 69 -20.64 -7.33 14.91
N GLU A 70 -21.37 -7.45 13.79
CA GLU A 70 -22.39 -8.50 13.62
C GLU A 70 -21.80 -9.92 13.68
N TYR A 71 -20.54 -10.12 13.28
CA TYR A 71 -19.83 -11.40 13.36
C TYR A 71 -19.16 -11.61 14.73
N VAL A 72 -18.53 -10.57 15.28
CA VAL A 72 -17.75 -10.67 16.52
C VAL A 72 -18.65 -10.76 17.76
N GLY A 73 -19.74 -10.00 17.79
CA GLY A 73 -20.64 -9.91 18.93
C GLY A 73 -20.13 -8.95 20.02
N ASP A 74 -20.31 -9.31 21.30
CA ASP A 74 -20.04 -8.43 22.45
C ASP A 74 -18.60 -7.89 22.53
N GLU A 75 -17.63 -8.62 21.98
CA GLU A 75 -16.21 -8.22 21.98
C GLU A 75 -15.89 -7.15 20.93
N ALA A 76 -16.80 -6.85 20.02
CA ALA A 76 -16.64 -5.80 19.00
C ALA A 76 -16.41 -4.40 19.62
N LYS A 77 -16.84 -4.18 20.88
CA LYS A 77 -16.60 -2.94 21.64
C LYS A 77 -15.12 -2.57 21.81
N TYR A 78 -14.22 -3.52 21.62
CA TYR A 78 -12.77 -3.31 21.70
C TYR A 78 -12.11 -2.94 20.37
N ILE A 79 -12.82 -3.11 19.24
CA ILE A 79 -12.33 -2.75 17.92
C ILE A 79 -12.37 -1.22 17.78
N HIS A 80 -11.39 -0.64 17.10
CA HIS A 80 -11.27 0.80 16.85
C HIS A 80 -10.99 1.66 18.09
N MET A 81 -10.50 1.08 19.17
CA MET A 81 -10.30 1.78 20.44
C MET A 81 -9.21 2.86 20.31
N GLY A 82 -9.62 4.12 20.51
CA GLY A 82 -8.72 5.30 20.47
C GLY A 82 -8.31 5.75 19.08
N MET A 83 -8.73 5.05 18.02
CA MET A 83 -8.38 5.37 16.65
C MET A 83 -9.37 6.33 15.98
N THR A 84 -8.95 6.89 14.86
CA THR A 84 -9.81 7.63 13.93
C THR A 84 -9.86 6.90 12.58
N SER A 85 -10.87 7.18 11.77
CA SER A 85 -11.06 6.52 10.47
C SER A 85 -9.81 6.54 9.59
N THR A 86 -9.06 7.64 9.58
CA THR A 86 -7.84 7.77 8.77
C THR A 86 -6.64 7.01 9.33
N ASP A 87 -6.60 6.66 10.61
CA ASP A 87 -5.61 5.74 11.15
C ASP A 87 -5.69 4.39 10.43
N VAL A 88 -6.90 3.92 10.18
CA VAL A 88 -7.16 2.65 9.50
C VAL A 88 -7.02 2.79 7.99
N LYS A 89 -7.72 3.77 7.39
CA LYS A 89 -7.78 3.96 5.92
C LYS A 89 -6.41 4.23 5.31
N ASP A 90 -5.67 5.19 5.86
CA ASP A 90 -4.37 5.57 5.30
C ASP A 90 -3.33 4.46 5.50
N THR A 91 -3.33 3.81 6.66
CA THR A 91 -2.43 2.70 6.93
C THR A 91 -2.73 1.51 6.02
N ALA A 92 -4.01 1.13 5.85
CA ALA A 92 -4.42 0.07 4.94
C ALA A 92 -4.08 0.38 3.48
N LEU A 93 -4.34 1.62 3.03
CA LEU A 93 -3.96 2.07 1.69
C LEU A 93 -2.45 1.93 1.45
N ASN A 94 -1.62 2.29 2.41
CA ASN A 94 -0.17 2.19 2.28
C ASN A 94 0.30 0.72 2.24
N VAL A 95 -0.37 -0.20 2.94
CA VAL A 95 -0.16 -1.64 2.78
C VAL A 95 -0.48 -2.10 1.35
N GLN A 96 -1.63 -1.67 0.79
CA GLN A 96 -1.99 -2.02 -0.59
C GLN A 96 -1.02 -1.43 -1.62
N ILE A 97 -0.57 -0.19 -1.44
CA ILE A 97 0.44 0.45 -2.31
C ILE A 97 1.76 -0.32 -2.26
N LYS A 98 2.19 -0.75 -1.06
CA LYS A 98 3.37 -1.60 -0.91
C LYS A 98 3.24 -2.91 -1.67
N GLN A 99 2.12 -3.63 -1.50
CA GLN A 99 1.82 -4.87 -2.23
C GLN A 99 1.83 -4.65 -3.76
N ALA A 100 1.24 -3.55 -4.22
CA ALA A 100 1.21 -3.19 -5.65
C ALA A 100 2.62 -2.88 -6.17
N SER A 101 3.42 -2.16 -5.39
CA SER A 101 4.81 -1.83 -5.73
C SER A 101 5.68 -3.07 -5.87
N ASP A 102 5.52 -4.07 -4.99
CA ASP A 102 6.24 -5.34 -5.07
C ASP A 102 5.94 -6.08 -6.39
N VAL A 103 4.68 -6.09 -6.83
CA VAL A 103 4.28 -6.68 -8.11
C VAL A 103 4.89 -5.92 -9.29
N LEU A 104 4.90 -4.58 -9.25
CA LEU A 104 5.46 -3.74 -10.32
C LEU A 104 6.98 -3.89 -10.39
N ILE A 105 7.68 -3.87 -9.27
CA ILE A 105 9.14 -4.05 -9.20
C ILE A 105 9.52 -5.41 -9.78
N ALA A 106 8.85 -6.49 -9.37
CA ALA A 106 9.09 -7.82 -9.92
C ALA A 106 8.83 -7.89 -11.43
N GLY A 107 7.85 -7.15 -11.95
CA GLY A 107 7.59 -7.02 -13.38
C GLY A 107 8.71 -6.29 -14.12
N LEU A 108 9.20 -5.17 -13.58
CA LEU A 108 10.31 -4.40 -14.15
C LEU A 108 11.64 -5.20 -14.13
N GLU A 109 11.90 -5.96 -13.08
CA GLU A 109 13.08 -6.83 -13.00
C GLU A 109 13.06 -7.91 -14.09
N LYS A 110 11.91 -8.54 -14.32
CA LYS A 110 11.73 -9.49 -15.44
C LYS A 110 11.92 -8.82 -16.80
N LEU A 111 11.40 -7.61 -16.98
CA LEU A 111 11.60 -6.82 -18.19
C LEU A 111 13.08 -6.52 -18.41
N ALA A 112 13.80 -6.10 -17.38
CA ALA A 112 15.24 -5.83 -17.45
C ALA A 112 16.02 -7.07 -17.93
N GLU A 113 15.72 -8.26 -17.40
CA GLU A 113 16.36 -9.50 -17.84
C GLU A 113 16.11 -9.81 -19.34
N VAL A 114 14.89 -9.59 -19.80
CA VAL A 114 14.55 -9.77 -21.23
C VAL A 114 15.30 -8.76 -22.09
N LEU A 115 15.30 -7.48 -21.71
CA LEU A 115 15.99 -6.41 -22.45
C LEU A 115 17.50 -6.65 -22.53
N LYS A 116 18.12 -7.07 -21.41
CA LYS A 116 19.54 -7.43 -21.37
C LYS A 116 19.86 -8.53 -22.37
N ARG A 117 19.11 -9.63 -22.34
CA ARG A 117 19.30 -10.75 -23.28
C ARG A 117 19.13 -10.32 -24.73
N ARG A 118 18.09 -9.54 -25.04
CA ARG A 118 17.81 -9.06 -26.39
C ARG A 118 18.86 -8.05 -26.87
N ALA A 119 19.37 -7.18 -26.01
CA ALA A 119 20.44 -6.26 -26.36
C ALA A 119 21.71 -7.00 -26.82
N VAL A 120 22.07 -8.09 -26.12
CA VAL A 120 23.22 -8.93 -26.49
C VAL A 120 22.95 -9.70 -27.78
N GLU A 121 21.76 -10.26 -27.94
CA GLU A 121 21.37 -11.00 -29.17
C GLU A 121 21.47 -10.13 -30.42
N PHE A 122 21.00 -8.89 -30.38
CA PHE A 122 20.95 -7.96 -31.49
C PHE A 122 22.14 -6.97 -31.57
N LYS A 123 23.20 -7.20 -30.79
CA LYS A 123 24.33 -6.25 -30.71
C LYS A 123 25.01 -5.97 -32.03
N TYR A 124 24.96 -6.90 -33.01
CA TYR A 124 25.54 -6.77 -34.34
C TYR A 124 24.48 -6.59 -35.45
N THR A 125 23.20 -6.52 -35.12
CA THR A 125 22.12 -6.30 -36.07
C THR A 125 22.11 -4.84 -36.52
N PRO A 126 22.48 -4.52 -37.76
CA PRO A 126 22.58 -3.14 -38.22
C PRO A 126 21.18 -2.50 -38.32
N THR A 127 21.10 -1.25 -37.95
CA THR A 127 19.93 -0.39 -38.17
C THR A 127 20.40 1.03 -38.47
N ILE A 128 19.51 1.84 -39.03
CA ILE A 128 19.81 3.24 -39.30
C ILE A 128 19.42 4.15 -38.13
N GLY A 129 20.36 4.99 -37.71
CA GLY A 129 20.05 6.14 -36.85
C GLY A 129 19.29 7.20 -37.65
N ARG A 130 18.38 7.93 -36.96
CA ARG A 130 17.65 9.06 -37.56
C ARG A 130 17.73 10.28 -36.66
N THR A 131 17.97 11.42 -37.30
CA THR A 131 17.87 12.75 -36.68
C THR A 131 17.01 13.62 -37.59
N HIS A 132 16.18 14.47 -37.03
CA HIS A 132 15.26 15.33 -37.82
C HIS A 132 14.37 14.53 -38.81
N GLY A 133 14.07 13.25 -38.52
CA GLY A 133 13.30 12.40 -39.43
C GLY A 133 14.07 11.85 -40.65
N VAL A 134 15.34 12.20 -40.85
CA VAL A 134 16.19 11.72 -41.95
C VAL A 134 17.22 10.71 -41.47
N HIS A 135 17.77 9.94 -42.41
CA HIS A 135 18.83 8.96 -42.14
C HIS A 135 20.11 9.67 -41.68
N ALA A 136 20.66 9.19 -40.59
CA ALA A 136 21.97 9.59 -40.07
C ALA A 136 22.96 8.39 -40.16
N GLU A 137 23.80 8.22 -39.15
CA GLU A 137 24.78 7.15 -39.15
C GLU A 137 24.16 5.76 -38.90
N PRO A 138 24.77 4.68 -39.41
CA PRO A 138 24.42 3.33 -39.01
C PRO A 138 24.70 3.10 -37.55
N THR A 139 23.80 2.34 -36.91
CA THR A 139 23.92 1.88 -35.52
C THR A 139 23.50 0.42 -35.43
N THR A 140 23.30 -0.10 -34.23
CA THR A 140 22.78 -1.46 -34.04
C THR A 140 21.45 -1.47 -33.27
N PHE A 141 20.62 -2.46 -33.56
CA PHE A 141 19.37 -2.63 -32.87
C PHE A 141 19.58 -2.98 -31.38
N GLY A 142 20.66 -3.73 -31.10
CA GLY A 142 21.05 -4.02 -29.71
C GLY A 142 21.36 -2.78 -28.89
N LEU A 143 21.95 -1.72 -29.50
CA LEU A 143 22.18 -0.45 -28.79
C LEU A 143 20.88 0.24 -28.41
N LYS A 144 19.84 0.19 -29.24
CA LYS A 144 18.52 0.72 -28.91
C LYS A 144 17.90 -0.02 -27.73
N ILE A 145 18.01 -1.35 -27.72
CA ILE A 145 17.47 -2.16 -26.60
C ILE A 145 18.28 -1.90 -25.33
N LEU A 146 19.59 -1.72 -25.44
CA LEU A 146 20.45 -1.38 -24.29
C LEU A 146 20.07 -0.05 -23.64
N LEU A 147 19.60 0.93 -24.43
CA LEU A 147 19.07 2.19 -23.91
C LEU A 147 17.84 1.92 -23.00
N TRP A 148 16.89 1.12 -23.46
CA TRP A 148 15.70 0.74 -22.68
C TRP A 148 16.05 -0.09 -21.44
N TYR A 149 17.04 -0.99 -21.56
CA TYR A 149 17.55 -1.71 -20.38
C TYR A 149 18.11 -0.76 -19.32
N SER A 150 18.96 0.19 -19.72
CA SER A 150 19.54 1.18 -18.82
C SER A 150 18.47 2.08 -18.16
N GLU A 151 17.44 2.45 -18.92
CA GLU A 151 16.28 3.19 -18.39
C GLU A 151 15.51 2.35 -17.38
N THR A 152 15.22 1.09 -17.71
CA THR A 152 14.48 0.17 -16.81
C THR A 152 15.21 -0.01 -15.48
N LEU A 153 16.53 -0.12 -15.47
CA LEU A 153 17.31 -0.21 -14.23
C LEU A 153 17.12 1.04 -13.35
N ARG A 154 17.18 2.25 -13.94
CA ARG A 154 16.94 3.48 -13.19
C ARG A 154 15.50 3.55 -12.65
N ASN A 155 14.54 3.01 -13.40
CA ASN A 155 13.14 3.00 -13.00
C ASN A 155 12.87 2.01 -11.85
N ILE A 156 13.54 0.87 -11.83
CA ILE A 156 13.51 -0.06 -10.69
C ILE A 156 13.95 0.66 -9.41
N GLU A 157 15.06 1.39 -9.45
CA GLU A 157 15.56 2.13 -8.30
C GLU A 157 14.60 3.24 -7.84
N ARG A 158 13.99 3.97 -8.79
CA ARG A 158 12.96 4.98 -8.48
C ARG A 158 11.74 4.36 -7.82
N MET A 159 11.26 3.22 -8.35
CA MET A 159 10.13 2.50 -7.79
C MET A 159 10.41 1.98 -6.37
N LYS A 160 11.62 1.43 -6.14
CA LYS A 160 12.03 0.97 -4.81
C LYS A 160 12.03 2.12 -3.79
N ARG A 161 12.52 3.31 -4.18
CA ARG A 161 12.49 4.51 -3.33
C ARG A 161 11.06 4.96 -3.04
N ALA A 162 10.23 5.11 -4.08
CA ALA A 162 8.84 5.50 -3.92
C ALA A 162 8.06 4.51 -3.02
N ALA A 163 8.26 3.20 -3.20
CA ALA A 163 7.67 2.17 -2.36
C ALA A 163 8.11 2.29 -0.89
N SER A 164 9.39 2.61 -0.65
CA SER A 164 9.93 2.82 0.70
C SER A 164 9.35 4.08 1.36
N GLU A 165 9.21 5.17 0.61
CA GLU A 165 8.62 6.43 1.11
C GLU A 165 7.13 6.27 1.46
N MET A 166 6.41 5.40 0.71
CA MET A 166 5.00 5.08 0.97
C MET A 166 4.79 4.07 2.10
N ALA A 167 5.84 3.34 2.50
CA ALA A 167 5.72 2.28 3.51
C ALA A 167 5.65 2.85 4.94
N VAL A 168 4.73 3.77 5.16
CA VAL A 168 4.47 4.40 6.46
C VAL A 168 3.05 4.09 6.94
N GLY A 169 2.87 4.00 8.25
CA GLY A 169 1.57 3.86 8.90
C GLY A 169 1.38 4.94 9.96
N LYS A 170 0.13 5.29 10.22
CA LYS A 170 -0.23 6.33 11.18
C LYS A 170 -1.39 5.85 12.02
N LEU A 171 -1.17 5.71 13.34
CA LEU A 171 -2.20 5.42 14.34
C LEU A 171 -2.00 6.36 15.54
N SER A 172 -2.19 7.65 15.32
CA SER A 172 -1.95 8.71 16.31
C SER A 172 -3.22 9.47 16.71
N GLY A 173 -4.40 8.94 16.35
CA GLY A 173 -5.70 9.52 16.67
C GLY A 173 -6.11 10.68 15.76
N ALA A 174 -7.21 11.33 16.11
CA ALA A 174 -7.93 12.30 15.26
C ALA A 174 -7.09 13.53 14.84
N VAL A 175 -6.09 13.90 15.61
CA VAL A 175 -5.27 15.10 15.34
C VAL A 175 -3.75 14.84 15.50
N GLY A 176 -3.34 13.58 15.64
CA GLY A 176 -1.94 13.19 15.71
C GLY A 176 -1.27 13.40 17.08
N THR A 177 -2.05 13.54 18.13
CA THR A 177 -1.53 13.86 19.50
C THR A 177 -1.46 12.64 20.42
N TYR A 178 -1.87 11.46 19.97
CA TYR A 178 -1.94 10.24 20.78
C TYR A 178 -2.78 10.38 22.06
N ALA A 179 -3.82 11.24 22.04
CA ALA A 179 -4.62 11.52 23.24
C ALA A 179 -5.31 10.26 23.81
N ASP A 180 -5.83 9.41 22.93
CA ASP A 180 -6.62 8.22 23.28
C ASP A 180 -5.97 6.89 22.86
N ILE A 181 -4.83 6.94 22.15
CA ILE A 181 -4.09 5.78 21.68
C ILE A 181 -2.63 5.84 22.15
N ASP A 182 -2.09 4.70 22.57
CA ASP A 182 -0.70 4.61 22.98
C ASP A 182 0.23 4.54 21.76
N PRO A 183 1.36 5.28 21.70
CA PRO A 183 2.31 5.17 20.59
C PRO A 183 2.79 3.76 20.30
N TYR A 184 2.82 2.88 21.29
CA TYR A 184 3.14 1.47 21.12
C TYR A 184 2.19 0.77 20.13
N VAL A 185 0.91 1.15 20.09
CA VAL A 185 -0.07 0.57 19.14
C VAL A 185 0.36 0.86 17.70
N GLU A 186 0.78 2.09 17.42
CA GLU A 186 1.30 2.46 16.09
C GLU A 186 2.56 1.67 15.74
N GLU A 187 3.53 1.58 16.63
CA GLU A 187 4.77 0.81 16.41
C GLU A 187 4.46 -0.67 16.14
N TYR A 188 3.58 -1.26 16.91
CA TYR A 188 3.17 -2.66 16.77
C TYR A 188 2.48 -2.93 15.44
N VAL A 189 1.47 -2.12 15.10
CA VAL A 189 0.72 -2.26 13.86
C VAL A 189 1.64 -2.06 12.64
N CYS A 190 2.42 -0.99 12.63
CA CYS A 190 3.36 -0.72 11.55
C CYS A 190 4.33 -1.89 11.35
N LYS A 191 4.95 -2.38 12.41
CA LYS A 191 5.85 -3.53 12.35
C LYS A 191 5.14 -4.78 11.79
N LYS A 192 3.93 -5.05 12.23
CA LYS A 192 3.16 -6.22 11.79
C LYS A 192 2.74 -6.12 10.32
N MET A 193 2.40 -4.91 9.84
CA MET A 193 2.02 -4.64 8.45
C MET A 193 3.23 -4.44 7.52
N GLY A 194 4.46 -4.44 8.05
CA GLY A 194 5.67 -4.18 7.28
C GLY A 194 5.79 -2.73 6.84
N LEU A 195 5.31 -1.81 7.67
CA LEU A 195 5.41 -0.36 7.55
C LEU A 195 6.35 0.21 8.62
N THR A 196 6.66 1.49 8.52
CA THR A 196 7.31 2.28 9.58
C THR A 196 6.33 3.32 10.12
N PRO A 197 6.35 3.65 11.41
CA PRO A 197 5.55 4.76 11.94
C PRO A 197 5.86 6.06 11.22
N GLU A 198 4.82 6.85 10.92
CA GLU A 198 5.02 8.20 10.40
C GLU A 198 5.68 9.08 11.46
N ILE A 199 6.69 9.87 11.05
CA ILE A 199 7.48 10.70 12.00
C ILE A 199 6.58 11.73 12.68
N VAL A 200 5.70 12.37 11.90
CA VAL A 200 4.75 13.35 12.39
C VAL A 200 3.52 13.39 11.48
N ALA A 201 2.36 13.33 12.07
CA ALA A 201 1.10 13.44 11.35
C ALA A 201 0.11 14.30 12.14
N THR A 202 -0.93 14.73 11.47
CA THR A 202 -2.13 15.25 12.11
C THR A 202 -3.24 14.20 12.02
N GLN A 203 -4.31 14.45 11.29
CA GLN A 203 -5.35 13.43 11.09
C GLN A 203 -4.96 12.38 10.05
N VAL A 204 -4.18 12.76 9.04
CA VAL A 204 -3.86 11.94 7.86
C VAL A 204 -2.35 11.74 7.71
N VAL A 205 -1.94 10.69 7.01
CA VAL A 205 -0.58 10.59 6.46
C VAL A 205 -0.38 11.75 5.47
N GLN A 206 0.78 12.40 5.50
CA GLN A 206 1.06 13.53 4.62
C GLN A 206 0.93 13.13 3.15
N ARG A 207 0.22 13.93 2.36
CA ARG A 207 -0.16 13.57 0.98
C ARG A 207 0.97 13.70 -0.04
N ASP A 208 2.09 14.32 0.32
CA ASP A 208 3.31 14.34 -0.49
C ASP A 208 3.88 12.92 -0.70
N HIS A 209 3.81 12.02 0.28
CA HIS A 209 4.15 10.61 0.12
C HIS A 209 3.41 9.99 -1.08
N HIS A 210 2.09 10.20 -1.15
CA HIS A 210 1.27 9.70 -2.26
C HIS A 210 1.59 10.38 -3.59
N ALA A 211 1.84 11.70 -3.58
CA ALA A 211 2.17 12.46 -4.78
C ALA A 211 3.48 12.01 -5.43
N VAL A 212 4.51 11.72 -4.65
CA VAL A 212 5.80 11.21 -5.14
C VAL A 212 5.62 9.85 -5.80
N SER A 213 4.93 8.91 -5.16
CA SER A 213 4.63 7.59 -5.72
C SER A 213 3.87 7.70 -7.04
N TYR A 214 2.82 8.52 -7.09
CA TYR A 214 2.01 8.74 -8.29
C TYR A 214 2.83 9.37 -9.45
N THR A 215 3.68 10.35 -9.15
CA THR A 215 4.54 11.00 -10.16
C THR A 215 5.52 10.00 -10.78
N HIS A 216 6.09 9.12 -9.97
CA HIS A 216 7.02 8.11 -10.47
C HIS A 216 6.33 7.04 -11.33
N LEU A 217 5.11 6.66 -10.98
CA LEU A 217 4.29 5.75 -11.80
C LEU A 217 3.91 6.39 -13.15
N ARG A 218 3.48 7.66 -13.15
CA ARG A 218 3.07 8.37 -14.38
C ARG A 218 4.21 8.67 -15.34
N ALA A 219 5.44 8.82 -14.88
CA ALA A 219 6.59 9.07 -15.75
C ALA A 219 6.79 7.98 -16.83
N HIS A 220 6.13 6.82 -16.69
CA HIS A 220 6.16 5.72 -17.65
C HIS A 220 5.02 5.76 -18.67
N GLU A 221 3.98 6.54 -18.46
CA GLU A 221 2.82 6.59 -19.35
C GLU A 221 2.95 7.65 -20.46
N THR A 222 3.93 8.53 -20.38
CA THR A 222 4.11 9.63 -21.33
C THR A 222 5.10 9.33 -22.47
N GLY A 223 5.49 8.09 -22.62
CA GLY A 223 6.29 7.61 -23.74
C GLY A 223 5.46 7.11 -24.89
#